data_3d954f24e40b5e28a939789e61da2be4
#
_entry.id   3d954f24e40b5e28a939789e61da2be4
#
_cell.length_a   1.000
_cell.length_b   1.000
_cell.length_c   1.000
_cell.angle_alpha   90.00
_cell.angle_beta   90.00
_cell.angle_gamma   90.00
#
_symmetry.space_group_name_H-M   'P 1'
#
loop_
_entity.id
_entity.type
_entity.pdbx_description
1 polymer ?
#
loop_
_entity_poly.entity_id
_entity_poly.type
_entity_poly.pdbx_seq_one_letter_code
_entity_poly.pdbx_strand_id
1 'polypeptide(L)'
;MSESPWQFWIDVGGTFTDCFARCPDGNFACRKVLSSGVTRGLVGEGSSPACIVDSRRAEDPPGVWAGYQFRFLDVQGNVLAHSTVTDSTSDSGRLQLDPPLSLDLLPADCRYELSSDEEAPLVAIRYLLGLGRQGAIPRVMVRLGTTRGTNALLTRSGARCAFVTTKGFADVLLIGYQERSRLFELDVSKSPPLFSAVAEIDERISSDGQELQVPVEQDIRRQLAALKSKGIESLAICLLNAYTNANHEELVERIAREEGFVEISRSSDVAPLVKVVSRGDTTVVDAYLNPVLRTYLA
;
A
#
# COMPACT_ATOMS: atom_id res chain seq x y z
N MET A 1 30.73 -15.23 -17.83
CA MET A 1 29.40 -14.85 -18.29
C MET A 1 28.62 -14.52 -17.02
N SER A 2 28.18 -13.27 -16.80
CA SER A 2 27.37 -12.95 -15.62
C SER A 2 26.00 -13.62 -15.83
N GLU A 3 25.64 -14.55 -14.94
CA GLU A 3 24.32 -15.14 -14.95
C GLU A 3 23.28 -14.04 -14.86
N SER A 4 22.25 -14.10 -15.71
CA SER A 4 21.14 -13.15 -15.63
C SER A 4 20.50 -13.27 -14.25
N PRO A 5 20.25 -12.15 -13.53
CA PRO A 5 19.64 -12.25 -12.21
C PRO A 5 18.21 -12.79 -12.31
N TRP A 6 17.70 -13.36 -11.23
CA TRP A 6 16.29 -13.69 -11.10
C TRP A 6 15.43 -12.46 -11.40
N GLN A 7 14.35 -12.63 -12.14
CA GLN A 7 13.39 -11.59 -12.48
C GLN A 7 12.02 -11.99 -12.00
N PHE A 8 11.37 -11.10 -11.28
CA PHE A 8 10.04 -11.32 -10.71
C PHE A 8 9.03 -10.31 -11.27
N TRP A 9 7.84 -10.80 -11.62
CA TRP A 9 6.67 -10.00 -11.94
C TRP A 9 5.59 -10.36 -10.93
N ILE A 10 5.16 -9.39 -10.14
CA ILE A 10 4.28 -9.62 -8.99
C ILE A 10 3.05 -8.75 -9.15
N ASP A 11 1.89 -9.37 -9.07
CA ASP A 11 0.60 -8.67 -9.04
C ASP A 11 -0.05 -8.86 -7.66
N VAL A 12 -0.13 -7.76 -6.90
CA VAL A 12 -0.67 -7.74 -5.55
C VAL A 12 -2.13 -7.32 -5.57
N GLY A 13 -3.02 -8.30 -5.58
CA GLY A 13 -4.46 -8.10 -5.46
C GLY A 13 -4.91 -7.92 -4.00
N GLY A 14 -6.21 -7.72 -3.81
CA GLY A 14 -6.79 -7.56 -2.46
C GLY A 14 -6.76 -8.84 -1.61
N THR A 15 -6.89 -10.01 -2.22
CA THR A 15 -6.96 -11.32 -1.53
C THR A 15 -5.74 -12.18 -1.81
N PHE A 16 -5.28 -12.22 -3.06
CA PHE A 16 -4.15 -13.01 -3.51
C PHE A 16 -3.11 -12.16 -4.20
N THR A 17 -1.86 -12.60 -4.06
CA THR A 17 -0.70 -12.08 -4.79
C THR A 17 -0.21 -13.16 -5.71
N ASP A 18 -0.14 -12.86 -7.00
CA ASP A 18 0.42 -13.73 -8.03
C ASP A 18 1.86 -13.31 -8.32
N CYS A 19 2.79 -14.26 -8.23
CA CYS A 19 4.21 -14.03 -8.45
C CYS A 19 4.71 -14.96 -9.58
N PHE A 20 5.22 -14.36 -10.65
CA PHE A 20 5.90 -15.06 -11.73
C PHE A 20 7.39 -14.76 -11.65
N ALA A 21 8.21 -15.78 -11.86
CA ALA A 21 9.66 -15.64 -11.83
C ALA A 21 10.28 -16.24 -13.10
N ARG A 22 11.31 -15.60 -13.62
CA ARG A 22 12.23 -16.16 -14.58
C ARG A 22 13.54 -16.47 -13.87
N CYS A 23 13.90 -17.76 -13.89
CA CYS A 23 15.15 -18.26 -13.33
C CYS A 23 16.36 -17.83 -14.17
N PRO A 24 17.56 -17.82 -13.61
CA PRO A 24 18.80 -17.54 -14.37
C PRO A 24 19.02 -18.47 -15.57
N ASP A 25 18.58 -19.72 -15.47
CA ASP A 25 18.65 -20.76 -16.53
C ASP A 25 17.60 -20.55 -17.65
N GLY A 26 16.71 -19.53 -17.50
CA GLY A 26 15.67 -19.20 -18.48
C GLY A 26 14.33 -19.87 -18.22
N ASN A 27 14.24 -20.80 -17.26
CA ASN A 27 12.98 -21.43 -16.87
C ASN A 27 12.03 -20.44 -16.17
N PHE A 28 10.73 -20.75 -16.18
CA PHE A 28 9.71 -19.98 -15.51
C PHE A 28 9.13 -20.77 -14.34
N ALA A 29 8.90 -20.06 -13.23
CA ALA A 29 8.17 -20.57 -12.07
C ALA A 29 7.09 -19.57 -11.65
N CYS A 30 6.06 -20.06 -10.96
CA CYS A 30 5.02 -19.19 -10.44
C CYS A 30 4.58 -19.63 -9.04
N ARG A 31 4.14 -18.66 -8.25
CA ARG A 31 3.54 -18.92 -6.93
C ARG A 31 2.40 -17.94 -6.68
N LYS A 32 1.29 -18.47 -6.21
CA LYS A 32 0.16 -17.68 -5.68
C LYS A 32 0.17 -17.77 -4.15
N VAL A 33 0.12 -16.63 -3.48
CA VAL A 33 0.07 -16.53 -2.01
C VAL A 33 -1.10 -15.64 -1.59
N LEU A 34 -1.53 -15.75 -0.34
CA LEU A 34 -2.49 -14.80 0.22
C LEU A 34 -1.81 -13.42 0.37
N SER A 35 -2.49 -12.33 0.00
CA SER A 35 -1.96 -10.97 0.14
C SER A 35 -1.72 -10.55 1.60
N SER A 36 -2.25 -11.29 2.56
CA SER A 36 -1.91 -11.16 3.97
C SER A 36 -0.52 -11.69 4.35
N GLY A 37 0.21 -12.35 3.44
CA GLY A 37 1.47 -13.02 3.71
C GLY A 37 1.35 -14.33 4.51
N VAL A 38 0.13 -14.68 4.94
CA VAL A 38 -0.12 -15.88 5.74
C VAL A 38 -0.30 -17.10 4.82
N THR A 39 0.34 -18.21 5.17
CA THR A 39 0.16 -19.49 4.50
C THR A 39 -0.62 -20.44 5.40
N ARG A 40 -1.72 -21.01 4.90
CA ARG A 40 -2.60 -21.90 5.66
C ARG A 40 -2.33 -23.36 5.36
N GLY A 41 -2.44 -24.21 6.40
CA GLY A 41 -2.26 -25.65 6.31
C GLY A 41 -3.29 -26.46 7.10
N LEU A 42 -3.27 -27.78 6.90
CA LEU A 42 -4.03 -28.76 7.67
C LEU A 42 -3.07 -29.69 8.39
N VAL A 43 -3.45 -30.05 9.61
CA VAL A 43 -2.71 -31.07 10.38
C VAL A 43 -3.12 -32.45 9.85
N GLY A 44 -2.16 -33.15 9.25
CA GLY A 44 -2.37 -34.46 8.67
C GLY A 44 -2.06 -35.59 9.63
N GLU A 45 -2.35 -36.82 9.18
CA GLU A 45 -2.07 -38.05 9.91
C GLU A 45 -0.54 -38.20 10.14
N GLY A 46 -0.16 -38.71 11.30
CA GLY A 46 1.23 -38.85 11.72
C GLY A 46 1.86 -37.57 12.28
N SER A 47 1.07 -36.52 12.49
CA SER A 47 1.52 -35.31 13.20
C SER A 47 1.69 -35.58 14.70
N SER A 48 2.63 -34.84 15.30
CA SER A 48 2.90 -34.81 16.74
C SER A 48 3.08 -33.36 17.20
N PRO A 49 3.09 -33.09 18.51
CA PRO A 49 3.33 -31.72 19.01
C PRO A 49 4.64 -31.07 18.54
N ALA A 50 5.66 -31.85 18.23
CA ALA A 50 6.95 -31.36 17.74
C ALA A 50 7.09 -31.39 16.21
N CYS A 51 6.19 -32.06 15.48
CA CYS A 51 6.30 -32.23 14.04
C CYS A 51 4.92 -32.33 13.39
N ILE A 52 4.58 -31.36 12.59
CA ILE A 52 3.33 -31.36 11.80
C ILE A 52 3.59 -31.98 10.43
N VAL A 53 2.69 -32.85 9.98
CA VAL A 53 2.69 -33.44 8.63
C VAL A 53 1.53 -32.81 7.85
N ASP A 54 1.83 -32.22 6.70
CA ASP A 54 0.82 -31.71 5.74
C ASP A 54 1.22 -32.14 4.33
N SER A 55 0.52 -33.11 3.76
CA SER A 55 0.82 -33.66 2.42
C SER A 55 0.84 -32.59 1.32
N ARG A 56 0.14 -31.46 1.52
CA ARG A 56 0.15 -30.33 0.57
C ARG A 56 1.47 -29.58 0.54
N ARG A 57 2.36 -29.83 1.51
CA ARG A 57 3.72 -29.29 1.60
C ARG A 57 4.79 -30.22 1.03
N ALA A 58 4.40 -31.39 0.54
CA ALA A 58 5.33 -32.38 0.03
C ALA A 58 6.16 -31.90 -1.20
N GLU A 59 5.64 -30.92 -1.93
CA GLU A 59 6.32 -30.30 -3.07
C GLU A 59 6.96 -28.94 -2.73
N ASP A 60 6.83 -28.45 -1.50
CA ASP A 60 7.44 -27.20 -1.10
C ASP A 60 8.98 -27.34 -1.05
N PRO A 61 9.78 -26.31 -1.41
CA PRO A 61 11.23 -26.38 -1.30
C PRO A 61 11.66 -26.69 0.15
N PRO A 62 12.71 -27.55 0.34
CA PRO A 62 13.17 -27.90 1.68
C PRO A 62 13.67 -26.66 2.42
N GLY A 63 13.37 -26.54 3.71
CA GLY A 63 13.76 -25.42 4.57
C GLY A 63 13.04 -24.09 4.30
N VAL A 64 12.13 -24.01 3.32
CA VAL A 64 11.49 -22.75 2.94
C VAL A 64 10.64 -22.13 4.05
N TRP A 65 10.11 -22.96 4.95
CA TRP A 65 9.30 -22.51 6.08
C TRP A 65 10.12 -22.30 7.37
N ALA A 66 11.43 -22.54 7.34
CA ALA A 66 12.28 -22.32 8.50
C ALA A 66 12.25 -20.85 8.95
N GLY A 67 12.03 -20.63 10.26
CA GLY A 67 11.93 -19.32 10.88
C GLY A 67 10.53 -18.68 10.83
N TYR A 68 9.54 -19.36 10.24
CA TYR A 68 8.15 -18.88 10.24
C TYR A 68 7.48 -19.14 11.59
N GLN A 69 6.68 -18.18 12.03
CA GLN A 69 5.78 -18.36 13.18
C GLN A 69 4.69 -19.33 12.80
N PHE A 70 4.44 -20.31 13.67
CA PHE A 70 3.41 -21.30 13.53
C PHE A 70 2.28 -21.01 14.51
N ARG A 71 1.05 -20.86 14.01
CA ARG A 71 -0.16 -20.72 14.82
C ARG A 71 -1.05 -21.93 14.60
N PHE A 72 -1.31 -22.67 15.68
CA PHE A 72 -2.23 -23.81 15.67
C PHE A 72 -3.65 -23.32 15.95
N LEU A 73 -4.60 -23.72 15.12
CA LEU A 73 -5.96 -23.20 15.14
C LEU A 73 -6.97 -24.33 15.32
N ASP A 74 -8.05 -24.07 16.07
CA ASP A 74 -9.22 -24.93 16.08
C ASP A 74 -10.04 -24.82 14.78
N VAL A 75 -11.13 -25.58 14.69
CA VAL A 75 -12.05 -25.57 13.53
C VAL A 75 -12.79 -24.24 13.37
N GLN A 76 -12.92 -23.44 14.44
CA GLN A 76 -13.53 -22.12 14.45
C GLN A 76 -12.51 -21.01 14.05
N GLY A 77 -11.21 -21.33 14.03
CA GLY A 77 -10.13 -20.38 13.73
C GLY A 77 -9.55 -19.68 14.97
N ASN A 78 -9.86 -20.13 16.18
CA ASN A 78 -9.23 -19.61 17.39
C ASN A 78 -7.83 -20.21 17.54
N VAL A 79 -6.88 -19.38 18.00
CA VAL A 79 -5.50 -19.81 18.21
C VAL A 79 -5.43 -20.65 19.50
N LEU A 80 -5.01 -21.90 19.36
CA LEU A 80 -4.81 -22.84 20.47
C LEU A 80 -3.38 -22.84 21.00
N ALA A 81 -2.39 -22.69 20.12
CA ALA A 81 -0.97 -22.67 20.49
C ALA A 81 -0.12 -21.94 19.46
N HIS A 82 1.09 -21.53 19.88
CA HIS A 82 2.10 -20.92 19.04
C HIS A 82 3.40 -21.73 19.09
N SER A 83 4.14 -21.71 17.98
CA SER A 83 5.48 -22.28 17.87
C SER A 83 6.24 -21.58 16.76
N THR A 84 7.47 -22.02 16.49
CA THR A 84 8.27 -21.59 15.35
C THR A 84 8.67 -22.81 14.55
N VAL A 85 8.62 -22.72 13.23
CA VAL A 85 9.15 -23.77 12.35
C VAL A 85 10.67 -23.67 12.33
N THR A 86 11.35 -24.73 12.76
CA THR A 86 12.83 -24.79 12.71
C THR A 86 13.34 -25.39 11.42
N ASP A 87 12.57 -26.32 10.84
CA ASP A 87 12.91 -26.95 9.57
C ASP A 87 11.66 -27.44 8.82
N SER A 88 11.75 -27.59 7.51
CA SER A 88 10.71 -28.16 6.65
C SER A 88 11.28 -29.09 5.59
N THR A 89 10.69 -30.29 5.43
CA THR A 89 11.14 -31.28 4.46
C THR A 89 10.13 -31.47 3.33
N SER A 90 10.61 -31.57 2.09
CA SER A 90 9.76 -31.72 0.90
C SER A 90 9.10 -33.09 0.80
N ASP A 91 9.80 -34.17 1.06
CA ASP A 91 9.35 -35.56 0.75
C ASP A 91 8.09 -35.98 1.49
N SER A 92 7.85 -35.45 2.69
CA SER A 92 6.73 -35.82 3.55
C SER A 92 5.90 -34.63 4.01
N GLY A 93 6.23 -33.41 3.56
CA GLY A 93 5.55 -32.18 4.00
C GLY A 93 5.62 -31.96 5.51
N ARG A 94 6.77 -32.30 6.13
CA ARG A 94 6.97 -32.13 7.58
C ARG A 94 7.44 -30.75 7.93
N LEU A 95 6.86 -30.21 9.01
CA LEU A 95 7.26 -28.96 9.66
C LEU A 95 7.73 -29.30 11.07
N GLN A 96 9.01 -29.15 11.34
CA GLN A 96 9.57 -29.33 12.69
C GLN A 96 9.33 -28.07 13.50
N LEU A 97 8.83 -28.23 14.72
CA LEU A 97 8.42 -27.13 15.61
C LEU A 97 9.31 -27.04 16.86
N ASP A 98 9.67 -25.81 17.24
CA ASP A 98 10.33 -25.50 18.50
C ASP A 98 9.81 -24.16 19.05
N PRO A 99 9.28 -24.10 20.30
CA PRO A 99 9.02 -25.26 21.19
C PRO A 99 7.89 -26.17 20.65
N PRO A 100 7.86 -27.43 21.05
CA PRO A 100 6.71 -28.31 20.77
C PRO A 100 5.39 -27.69 21.25
N LEU A 101 4.29 -27.99 20.56
CA LEU A 101 2.95 -27.51 20.97
C LEU A 101 2.59 -28.06 22.36
N SER A 102 2.06 -27.20 23.23
CA SER A 102 1.64 -27.58 24.60
C SER A 102 0.29 -28.31 24.59
N LEU A 103 0.17 -29.39 23.81
CA LEU A 103 -1.05 -30.16 23.64
C LEU A 103 -0.71 -31.64 23.74
N ASP A 104 -1.43 -32.37 24.59
CA ASP A 104 -1.25 -33.82 24.76
C ASP A 104 -1.72 -34.61 23.51
N LEU A 105 -2.72 -34.11 22.82
CA LEU A 105 -3.29 -34.68 21.60
C LEU A 105 -3.60 -33.54 20.61
N LEU A 106 -3.31 -33.76 19.34
CA LEU A 106 -3.74 -32.86 18.27
C LEU A 106 -5.16 -33.26 17.87
N PRO A 107 -6.15 -32.32 18.01
CA PRO A 107 -7.52 -32.61 17.57
C PRO A 107 -7.56 -32.87 16.06
N ALA A 108 -8.50 -33.72 15.62
CA ALA A 108 -8.74 -33.93 14.18
C ALA A 108 -9.24 -32.66 13.51
N ASP A 109 -8.97 -32.51 12.19
CA ASP A 109 -9.41 -31.39 11.35
C ASP A 109 -8.88 -30.01 11.76
N CYS A 110 -7.87 -29.96 12.61
CA CYS A 110 -7.24 -28.70 12.98
C CYS A 110 -6.44 -28.10 11.84
N ARG A 111 -6.35 -26.77 11.88
CA ARG A 111 -5.66 -25.96 10.90
C ARG A 111 -4.43 -25.33 11.51
N TYR A 112 -3.55 -24.86 10.65
CA TYR A 112 -2.45 -24.01 11.10
C TYR A 112 -2.22 -22.87 10.12
N GLU A 113 -1.54 -21.84 10.59
CA GLU A 113 -1.08 -20.72 9.81
C GLU A 113 0.42 -20.53 10.02
N LEU A 114 1.11 -20.22 8.92
CA LEU A 114 2.53 -19.82 8.90
C LEU A 114 2.60 -18.33 8.56
N SER A 115 3.34 -17.55 9.34
CA SER A 115 3.55 -16.12 9.12
C SER A 115 5.02 -15.78 9.35
N SER A 116 5.56 -14.90 8.51
CA SER A 116 6.91 -14.35 8.67
C SER A 116 6.92 -12.87 9.01
N ASP A 117 5.73 -12.27 9.16
CA ASP A 117 5.51 -10.81 9.26
C ASP A 117 6.05 -10.03 8.05
N GLU A 118 6.34 -10.73 6.94
CA GLU A 118 6.73 -10.13 5.68
C GLU A 118 5.51 -9.93 4.76
N GLU A 119 5.58 -8.94 3.91
CA GLU A 119 4.59 -8.71 2.87
C GLU A 119 4.55 -9.88 1.86
N ALA A 120 3.38 -10.16 1.30
CA ALA A 120 3.16 -11.28 0.38
C ALA A 120 4.16 -11.38 -0.79
N PRO A 121 4.63 -10.29 -1.41
CA PRO A 121 5.68 -10.35 -2.43
C PRO A 121 6.98 -11.00 -1.92
N LEU A 122 7.42 -10.68 -0.71
CA LEU A 122 8.63 -11.25 -0.11
C LEU A 122 8.45 -12.73 0.20
N VAL A 123 7.29 -13.11 0.74
CA VAL A 123 6.92 -14.53 0.97
C VAL A 123 7.00 -15.33 -0.34
N ALA A 124 6.42 -14.79 -1.43
CA ALA A 124 6.45 -15.46 -2.73
C ALA A 124 7.86 -15.55 -3.32
N ILE A 125 8.68 -14.49 -3.22
CA ILE A 125 10.07 -14.47 -3.67
C ILE A 125 10.89 -15.52 -2.90
N ARG A 126 10.80 -15.55 -1.57
CA ARG A 126 11.51 -16.55 -0.74
C ARG A 126 11.12 -17.96 -1.12
N TYR A 127 9.84 -18.22 -1.29
CA TYR A 127 9.35 -19.52 -1.71
C TYR A 127 9.97 -19.97 -3.04
N LEU A 128 9.95 -19.09 -4.05
CA LEU A 128 10.51 -19.43 -5.38
C LEU A 128 12.04 -19.57 -5.39
N LEU A 129 12.73 -18.90 -4.46
CA LEU A 129 14.17 -19.03 -4.25
C LEU A 129 14.54 -20.21 -3.33
N GLY A 130 13.57 -20.87 -2.68
CA GLY A 130 13.82 -21.91 -1.69
C GLY A 130 14.50 -21.38 -0.41
N LEU A 131 14.21 -20.16 0.00
CA LEU A 131 14.84 -19.49 1.14
C LEU A 131 13.90 -19.41 2.35
N GLY A 132 14.35 -19.89 3.50
CA GLY A 132 13.68 -19.66 4.77
C GLY A 132 13.72 -18.19 5.20
N ARG A 133 13.04 -17.86 6.30
CA ARG A 133 12.86 -16.49 6.80
C ARG A 133 14.17 -15.70 6.97
N GLN A 134 15.23 -16.37 7.43
CA GLN A 134 16.52 -15.74 7.71
C GLN A 134 17.48 -15.75 6.50
N GLY A 135 17.14 -16.47 5.42
CA GLY A 135 17.95 -16.54 4.21
C GLY A 135 18.09 -15.16 3.55
N ALA A 136 19.29 -14.76 3.18
CA ALA A 136 19.51 -13.51 2.45
C ALA A 136 18.96 -13.61 1.02
N ILE A 137 18.05 -12.72 0.64
CA ILE A 137 17.57 -12.63 -0.75
C ILE A 137 18.71 -12.03 -1.59
N PRO A 138 19.15 -12.72 -2.66
CA PRO A 138 20.18 -12.19 -3.56
C PRO A 138 19.64 -10.95 -4.31
N ARG A 139 20.53 -10.28 -5.03
CA ARG A 139 20.09 -9.19 -5.91
C ARG A 139 19.20 -9.75 -7.02
N VAL A 140 17.95 -9.28 -7.04
CA VAL A 140 16.92 -9.68 -8.00
C VAL A 140 16.32 -8.46 -8.69
N MET A 141 15.67 -8.67 -9.83
CA MET A 141 14.89 -7.63 -10.50
C MET A 141 13.41 -7.87 -10.19
N VAL A 142 12.73 -6.86 -9.65
CA VAL A 142 11.30 -6.94 -9.34
C VAL A 142 10.53 -5.91 -10.15
N ARG A 143 9.41 -6.34 -10.74
CA ARG A 143 8.36 -5.49 -11.30
C ARG A 143 7.08 -5.81 -10.56
N LEU A 144 6.52 -4.81 -9.90
CA LEU A 144 5.38 -4.95 -9.00
C LEU A 144 4.22 -4.08 -9.46
N GLY A 145 3.04 -4.70 -9.64
CA GLY A 145 1.75 -4.06 -9.74
C GLY A 145 0.95 -4.26 -8.45
N THR A 146 0.14 -3.29 -8.07
CA THR A 146 -0.69 -3.41 -6.87
C THR A 146 -2.02 -2.70 -7.02
N THR A 147 -3.07 -3.29 -6.46
CA THR A 147 -4.40 -2.67 -6.33
C THR A 147 -4.57 -1.91 -5.01
N ARG A 148 -3.52 -1.75 -4.20
CA ARG A 148 -3.62 -1.08 -2.88
C ARG A 148 -4.18 0.34 -2.98
N GLY A 149 -3.74 1.12 -3.98
CA GLY A 149 -4.28 2.46 -4.22
C GLY A 149 -5.77 2.44 -4.56
N THR A 150 -6.18 1.57 -5.48
CA THR A 150 -7.60 1.39 -5.84
C THR A 150 -8.43 0.96 -4.64
N ASN A 151 -7.92 0.01 -3.86
CA ASN A 151 -8.60 -0.46 -2.65
C ASN A 151 -8.74 0.66 -1.62
N ALA A 152 -7.69 1.46 -1.39
CA ALA A 152 -7.73 2.60 -0.47
C ALA A 152 -8.77 3.65 -0.91
N LEU A 153 -8.94 3.89 -2.22
CA LEU A 153 -9.99 4.75 -2.75
C LEU A 153 -11.39 4.17 -2.50
N LEU A 154 -11.60 2.90 -2.82
CA LEU A 154 -12.91 2.23 -2.68
C LEU A 154 -13.35 2.15 -1.22
N THR A 155 -12.43 1.85 -0.31
CA THR A 155 -12.71 1.72 1.13
C THR A 155 -12.60 3.04 1.90
N ARG A 156 -12.25 4.13 1.24
CA ARG A 156 -12.01 5.43 1.87
C ARG A 156 -10.97 5.40 3.01
N SER A 157 -9.91 4.60 2.84
CA SER A 157 -8.85 4.38 3.84
C SER A 157 -7.51 5.03 3.47
N GLY A 158 -7.51 6.12 2.70
CA GLY A 158 -6.32 6.93 2.40
C GLY A 158 -5.94 7.88 3.53
N ALA A 159 -4.91 8.70 3.28
CA ALA A 159 -4.42 9.67 4.24
C ALA A 159 -5.42 10.82 4.50
N ARG A 160 -5.33 11.43 5.68
CA ARG A 160 -6.07 12.67 5.96
C ARG A 160 -5.42 13.83 5.22
N CYS A 161 -5.92 14.13 4.02
CA CYS A 161 -5.38 15.19 3.19
C CYS A 161 -6.19 16.50 3.27
N ALA A 162 -5.54 17.62 2.98
CA ALA A 162 -6.18 18.91 2.78
C ALA A 162 -5.98 19.41 1.35
N PHE A 163 -6.99 20.10 0.84
CA PHE A 163 -6.94 20.80 -0.42
C PHE A 163 -6.51 22.25 -0.18
N VAL A 164 -5.40 22.67 -0.81
CA VAL A 164 -4.87 24.03 -0.73
C VAL A 164 -5.08 24.69 -2.09
N THR A 165 -5.85 25.76 -2.13
CA THR A 165 -6.25 26.40 -3.39
C THR A 165 -6.22 27.93 -3.30
N THR A 166 -6.41 28.59 -4.42
CA THR A 166 -6.52 30.04 -4.52
C THR A 166 -7.77 30.52 -3.80
N LYS A 167 -7.69 31.63 -3.08
CA LYS A 167 -8.80 32.27 -2.38
C LYS A 167 -9.99 32.52 -3.29
N GLY A 168 -11.20 32.14 -2.81
CA GLY A 168 -12.47 32.16 -3.54
C GLY A 168 -12.74 30.91 -4.35
N PHE A 169 -11.91 29.83 -4.22
CA PHE A 169 -12.07 28.57 -4.93
C PHE A 169 -12.14 27.34 -4.00
N ALA A 170 -12.46 27.56 -2.72
CA ALA A 170 -12.55 26.48 -1.73
C ALA A 170 -13.53 25.36 -2.12
N ASP A 171 -14.57 25.69 -2.86
CA ASP A 171 -15.65 24.79 -3.29
C ASP A 171 -15.52 24.30 -4.73
N VAL A 172 -14.45 24.66 -5.44
CA VAL A 172 -14.28 24.36 -6.87
C VAL A 172 -14.39 22.87 -7.19
N LEU A 173 -13.85 22.00 -6.36
CA LEU A 173 -13.93 20.54 -6.54
C LEU A 173 -15.29 19.97 -6.07
N LEU A 174 -15.96 20.63 -5.15
CA LEU A 174 -17.34 20.27 -4.73
C LEU A 174 -18.35 20.62 -5.82
N ILE A 175 -18.19 21.77 -6.49
CA ILE A 175 -18.97 22.17 -7.64
C ILE A 175 -18.66 21.24 -8.82
N GLY A 176 -17.37 21.01 -9.08
CA GLY A 176 -16.90 20.18 -10.18
C GLY A 176 -17.42 20.65 -11.54
N TYR A 177 -17.77 19.72 -12.40
CA TYR A 177 -18.40 20.01 -13.70
C TYR A 177 -19.92 20.11 -13.64
N GLN A 178 -20.50 20.22 -12.46
CA GLN A 178 -21.97 20.25 -12.24
C GLN A 178 -22.68 18.98 -12.75
N GLU A 179 -21.98 17.87 -12.80
CA GLU A 179 -22.57 16.58 -13.17
C GLU A 179 -23.61 16.16 -12.14
N ARG A 180 -24.73 15.63 -12.63
CA ARG A 180 -25.81 15.08 -11.82
C ARG A 180 -25.96 13.61 -12.10
N SER A 181 -26.00 12.79 -11.06
CA SER A 181 -26.25 11.35 -11.18
C SER A 181 -27.62 11.05 -11.79
N ARG A 182 -28.59 11.94 -11.53
CA ARG A 182 -29.95 11.89 -12.09
C ARG A 182 -30.38 13.29 -12.54
N LEU A 183 -30.70 13.42 -13.82
CA LEU A 183 -30.89 14.72 -14.48
C LEU A 183 -32.03 15.54 -13.89
N PHE A 184 -33.10 14.89 -13.40
CA PHE A 184 -34.35 15.50 -12.94
C PHE A 184 -34.56 15.45 -11.40
N GLU A 185 -33.57 14.97 -10.65
CA GLU A 185 -33.64 15.03 -9.19
C GLU A 185 -33.39 16.45 -8.67
N LEU A 186 -34.25 16.90 -7.76
CA LEU A 186 -34.09 18.19 -7.08
C LEU A 186 -32.99 18.13 -6.00
N ASP A 187 -32.81 16.96 -5.39
CA ASP A 187 -31.77 16.72 -4.38
C ASP A 187 -30.53 16.12 -5.06
N VAL A 188 -29.51 16.95 -5.27
CA VAL A 188 -28.24 16.55 -5.89
C VAL A 188 -27.27 16.09 -4.82
N SER A 189 -27.26 14.79 -4.53
CA SER A 189 -26.24 14.23 -3.66
C SER A 189 -24.97 13.92 -4.46
N LYS A 190 -23.80 14.41 -4.00
CA LYS A 190 -22.48 14.06 -4.51
C LYS A 190 -21.73 13.21 -3.49
N SER A 191 -20.84 12.34 -3.97
CA SER A 191 -19.92 11.63 -3.08
C SER A 191 -19.08 12.65 -2.29
N PRO A 192 -18.85 12.43 -0.99
CA PRO A 192 -17.97 13.30 -0.21
C PRO A 192 -16.57 13.38 -0.85
N PRO A 193 -15.91 14.55 -0.81
CA PRO A 193 -14.54 14.68 -1.30
C PRO A 193 -13.58 13.76 -0.54
N LEU A 194 -12.39 13.55 -1.11
CA LEU A 194 -11.33 12.78 -0.44
C LEU A 194 -10.58 13.63 0.60
N PHE A 195 -10.55 14.94 0.42
CA PHE A 195 -9.94 15.85 1.40
C PHE A 195 -10.87 16.13 2.58
N SER A 196 -10.28 16.33 3.76
CA SER A 196 -11.02 16.61 5.00
C SER A 196 -10.94 18.06 5.47
N ALA A 197 -10.12 18.88 4.80
CA ALA A 197 -9.97 20.30 5.09
C ALA A 197 -9.59 21.06 3.81
N VAL A 198 -9.85 22.38 3.82
CA VAL A 198 -9.44 23.30 2.75
C VAL A 198 -8.65 24.45 3.38
N ALA A 199 -7.63 24.92 2.69
CA ALA A 199 -6.96 26.18 2.94
C ALA A 199 -6.94 27.04 1.68
N GLU A 200 -7.21 28.33 1.84
CA GLU A 200 -7.23 29.28 0.74
C GLU A 200 -6.02 30.21 0.82
N ILE A 201 -5.27 30.30 -0.24
CA ILE A 201 -4.10 31.16 -0.36
C ILE A 201 -4.50 32.43 -1.11
N ASP A 202 -4.26 33.58 -0.50
CA ASP A 202 -4.55 34.89 -1.10
C ASP A 202 -3.45 35.24 -2.12
N GLU A 203 -3.63 34.71 -3.32
CA GLU A 203 -2.70 34.80 -4.46
C GLU A 203 -3.46 34.88 -5.78
N ARG A 204 -2.77 35.33 -6.84
CA ARG A 204 -3.35 35.29 -8.18
C ARG A 204 -2.26 35.25 -9.24
N ILE A 205 -2.33 34.25 -10.11
CA ILE A 205 -1.62 34.18 -11.39
C ILE A 205 -2.64 34.36 -12.52
N SER A 206 -2.30 35.16 -13.51
CA SER A 206 -3.11 35.36 -14.72
C SER A 206 -3.01 34.15 -15.67
N SER A 207 -3.86 34.09 -16.68
CA SER A 207 -3.86 33.00 -17.65
C SER A 207 -2.62 32.97 -18.55
N ASP A 208 -1.89 34.09 -18.66
CA ASP A 208 -0.61 34.22 -19.38
C ASP A 208 0.62 34.09 -18.47
N GLY A 209 0.41 33.72 -17.19
CA GLY A 209 1.48 33.41 -16.23
C GLY A 209 2.04 34.59 -15.46
N GLN A 210 1.44 35.80 -15.55
CA GLN A 210 1.88 36.97 -14.79
C GLN A 210 1.40 36.87 -13.34
N GLU A 211 2.23 37.27 -12.38
CA GLU A 211 1.89 37.36 -10.98
C GLU A 211 1.08 38.64 -10.74
N LEU A 212 -0.22 38.52 -10.53
CA LEU A 212 -1.11 39.65 -10.23
C LEU A 212 -1.17 39.93 -8.72
N GLN A 213 -1.02 38.91 -7.91
CA GLN A 213 -0.99 39.00 -6.46
C GLN A 213 -0.08 37.95 -5.87
N VAL A 214 1.01 38.40 -5.25
CA VAL A 214 1.99 37.54 -4.58
C VAL A 214 1.48 37.17 -3.19
N PRO A 215 1.49 35.88 -2.80
CA PRO A 215 0.99 35.50 -1.49
C PRO A 215 1.98 35.89 -0.38
N VAL A 216 1.43 36.18 0.80
CA VAL A 216 2.21 36.54 1.99
C VAL A 216 2.64 35.26 2.73
N GLU A 217 3.93 35.02 2.86
CA GLU A 217 4.47 33.80 3.51
C GLU A 217 3.92 33.58 4.92
N GLN A 218 3.77 34.62 5.72
CA GLN A 218 3.26 34.51 7.09
C GLN A 218 1.80 34.00 7.12
N ASP A 219 0.98 34.39 6.13
CA ASP A 219 -0.39 33.91 6.03
C ASP A 219 -0.43 32.45 5.58
N ILE A 220 0.43 32.04 4.67
CA ILE A 220 0.61 30.64 4.28
C ILE A 220 0.98 29.81 5.51
N ARG A 221 1.99 30.22 6.30
CA ARG A 221 2.42 29.52 7.51
C ARG A 221 1.27 29.35 8.50
N ARG A 222 0.51 30.41 8.74
CA ARG A 222 -0.66 30.36 9.64
C ARG A 222 -1.70 29.33 9.17
N GLN A 223 -2.01 29.31 7.87
CA GLN A 223 -2.96 28.36 7.28
C GLN A 223 -2.45 26.92 7.42
N LEU A 224 -1.19 26.66 7.08
CA LEU A 224 -0.59 25.33 7.14
C LEU A 224 -0.45 24.82 8.58
N ALA A 225 -0.04 25.67 9.52
CA ALA A 225 -0.01 25.33 10.94
C ALA A 225 -1.39 24.94 11.48
N ALA A 226 -2.44 25.64 11.04
CA ALA A 226 -3.82 25.30 11.38
C ALA A 226 -4.27 23.95 10.80
N LEU A 227 -3.84 23.60 9.59
CA LEU A 227 -4.07 22.26 9.02
C LEU A 227 -3.32 21.17 9.82
N LYS A 228 -2.06 21.41 10.15
CA LYS A 228 -1.25 20.49 10.95
C LYS A 228 -1.88 20.19 12.31
N SER A 229 -2.36 21.23 13.00
CA SER A 229 -3.03 21.09 14.30
C SER A 229 -4.33 20.26 14.24
N LYS A 230 -4.96 20.19 13.07
CA LYS A 230 -6.13 19.33 12.80
C LYS A 230 -5.76 17.89 12.44
N GLY A 231 -4.48 17.52 12.46
CA GLY A 231 -4.00 16.19 12.12
C GLY A 231 -4.04 15.88 10.63
N ILE A 232 -3.88 16.88 9.77
CA ILE A 232 -3.69 16.67 8.33
C ILE A 232 -2.30 16.08 8.09
N GLU A 233 -2.23 15.02 7.28
CA GLU A 233 -1.02 14.24 6.99
C GLU A 233 -0.41 14.61 5.66
N SER A 234 -1.24 14.96 4.67
CA SER A 234 -0.80 15.28 3.30
C SER A 234 -1.52 16.50 2.73
N LEU A 235 -0.87 17.16 1.77
CA LEU A 235 -1.40 18.36 1.11
C LEU A 235 -1.54 18.15 -0.39
N ALA A 236 -2.69 18.52 -0.94
CA ALA A 236 -2.94 18.68 -2.35
C ALA A 236 -2.97 20.17 -2.69
N ILE A 237 -1.90 20.70 -3.28
CA ILE A 237 -1.78 22.10 -3.65
C ILE A 237 -2.21 22.25 -5.10
N CYS A 238 -3.28 23.01 -5.35
CA CYS A 238 -3.78 23.30 -6.69
C CYS A 238 -4.25 24.75 -6.77
N LEU A 239 -3.34 25.62 -7.21
CA LEU A 239 -3.60 27.04 -7.39
C LEU A 239 -4.03 27.34 -8.83
N LEU A 240 -4.77 28.44 -9.01
CA LEU A 240 -5.21 28.86 -10.34
C LEU A 240 -4.02 29.14 -11.24
N ASN A 241 -4.11 28.69 -12.50
CA ASN A 241 -3.12 28.92 -13.56
C ASN A 241 -1.70 28.43 -13.24
N ALA A 242 -1.51 27.59 -12.20
CA ALA A 242 -0.21 27.02 -11.84
C ALA A 242 0.41 26.16 -12.95
N TYR A 243 -0.38 25.69 -13.92
CA TYR A 243 0.12 25.00 -15.11
C TYR A 243 0.94 25.92 -16.03
N THR A 244 0.75 27.25 -15.94
CA THR A 244 1.51 28.26 -16.72
C THR A 244 2.69 28.80 -15.91
N ASN A 245 2.49 29.04 -14.61
CA ASN A 245 3.51 29.54 -13.69
C ASN A 245 3.32 28.89 -12.32
N ALA A 246 4.26 28.03 -11.94
CA ALA A 246 4.21 27.22 -10.71
C ALA A 246 4.79 27.93 -9.48
N ASN A 247 5.33 29.15 -9.58
CA ASN A 247 6.06 29.83 -8.51
C ASN A 247 5.30 29.85 -7.17
N HIS A 248 3.98 30.11 -7.20
CA HIS A 248 3.19 30.17 -5.97
C HIS A 248 2.96 28.77 -5.35
N GLU A 249 2.79 27.72 -6.17
CA GLU A 249 2.72 26.34 -5.64
C GLU A 249 4.08 25.92 -5.05
N GLU A 250 5.20 26.30 -5.68
CA GLU A 250 6.55 26.05 -5.15
C GLU A 250 6.80 26.75 -3.82
N LEU A 251 6.34 28.00 -3.71
CA LEU A 251 6.41 28.75 -2.48
C LEU A 251 5.61 28.08 -1.36
N VAL A 252 4.38 27.66 -1.65
CA VAL A 252 3.52 26.96 -0.67
C VAL A 252 4.13 25.62 -0.26
N GLU A 253 4.67 24.84 -1.22
CA GLU A 253 5.35 23.58 -0.91
C GLU A 253 6.56 23.80 0.00
N ARG A 254 7.43 24.76 -0.32
CA ARG A 254 8.61 25.07 0.50
C ARG A 254 8.20 25.36 1.94
N ILE A 255 7.21 26.23 2.13
CA ILE A 255 6.73 26.59 3.47
C ILE A 255 6.08 25.38 4.16
N ALA A 256 5.34 24.54 3.41
CA ALA A 256 4.73 23.35 3.96
C ALA A 256 5.78 22.34 4.47
N ARG A 257 6.90 22.18 3.75
CA ARG A 257 8.03 21.36 4.23
C ARG A 257 8.66 21.93 5.49
N GLU A 258 8.82 23.25 5.59
CA GLU A 258 9.31 23.93 6.80
C GLU A 258 8.36 23.74 7.99
N GLU A 259 7.04 23.69 7.76
CA GLU A 259 6.01 23.37 8.76
C GLU A 259 5.91 21.85 9.07
N GLY A 260 6.76 21.03 8.45
CA GLY A 260 6.91 19.61 8.72
C GLY A 260 5.91 18.69 8.00
N PHE A 261 5.32 19.13 6.88
CA PHE A 261 4.60 18.22 5.99
C PHE A 261 5.59 17.44 5.13
N VAL A 262 5.46 16.11 5.13
CA VAL A 262 6.30 15.20 4.33
C VAL A 262 5.64 14.90 2.98
N GLU A 263 4.33 14.66 3.00
CA GLU A 263 3.56 14.29 1.82
C GLU A 263 2.85 15.51 1.23
N ILE A 264 3.35 15.97 0.09
CA ILE A 264 2.86 17.17 -0.61
C ILE A 264 2.78 16.85 -2.10
N SER A 265 1.61 17.05 -2.68
CA SER A 265 1.35 16.92 -4.10
C SER A 265 1.03 18.30 -4.68
N ARG A 266 1.84 18.76 -5.65
CA ARG A 266 1.58 20.01 -6.38
C ARG A 266 0.91 19.69 -7.71
N SER A 267 -0.10 20.44 -8.05
CA SER A 267 -0.84 20.25 -9.29
C SER A 267 0.00 20.48 -10.55
N SER A 268 0.98 21.37 -10.46
CA SER A 268 1.94 21.65 -11.52
C SER A 268 2.86 20.48 -11.86
N ASP A 269 3.13 19.57 -10.89
CA ASP A 269 3.96 18.39 -11.10
C ASP A 269 3.12 17.15 -11.42
N VAL A 270 2.02 16.96 -10.65
CA VAL A 270 1.19 15.74 -10.75
C VAL A 270 0.41 15.70 -12.06
N ALA A 271 -0.21 16.81 -12.44
CA ALA A 271 -1.06 16.88 -13.63
C ALA A 271 -1.18 18.32 -14.13
N PRO A 272 -0.23 18.86 -14.92
CA PRO A 272 -0.23 20.24 -15.36
C PRO A 272 -1.32 20.51 -16.43
N LEU A 273 -2.58 20.24 -16.08
CA LEU A 273 -3.74 20.43 -16.95
C LEU A 273 -4.31 21.85 -16.80
N VAL A 274 -4.80 22.41 -17.90
CA VAL A 274 -5.44 23.74 -17.92
C VAL A 274 -6.68 23.78 -17.02
N LYS A 275 -7.51 22.71 -17.06
CA LYS A 275 -8.78 22.66 -16.31
C LYS A 275 -8.55 22.40 -14.82
N VAL A 276 -8.85 23.40 -13.99
CA VAL A 276 -8.61 23.37 -12.54
C VAL A 276 -9.30 22.20 -11.83
N VAL A 277 -10.52 21.82 -12.24
CA VAL A 277 -11.25 20.69 -11.62
C VAL A 277 -10.49 19.39 -11.82
N SER A 278 -10.19 19.00 -13.08
CA SER A 278 -9.44 17.76 -13.36
C SER A 278 -8.06 17.76 -12.72
N ARG A 279 -7.37 18.91 -12.72
CA ARG A 279 -6.05 19.07 -12.10
C ARG A 279 -6.15 18.90 -10.58
N GLY A 280 -7.10 19.55 -9.94
CA GLY A 280 -7.32 19.48 -8.50
C GLY A 280 -7.74 18.09 -8.05
N ASP A 281 -8.68 17.43 -8.76
CA ASP A 281 -9.10 16.07 -8.44
C ASP A 281 -7.94 15.09 -8.52
N THR A 282 -7.10 15.16 -9.58
CA THR A 282 -5.93 14.30 -9.73
C THR A 282 -4.93 14.55 -8.61
N THR A 283 -4.69 15.82 -8.25
CA THR A 283 -3.75 16.18 -7.17
C THR A 283 -4.26 15.72 -5.80
N VAL A 284 -5.57 15.80 -5.56
CA VAL A 284 -6.18 15.29 -4.32
C VAL A 284 -6.07 13.78 -4.23
N VAL A 285 -6.30 13.05 -5.33
CA VAL A 285 -6.14 11.58 -5.36
C VAL A 285 -4.69 11.22 -5.07
N ASP A 286 -3.72 11.92 -5.66
CA ASP A 286 -2.29 11.69 -5.44
C ASP A 286 -1.92 11.92 -3.96
N ALA A 287 -2.28 13.06 -3.38
CA ALA A 287 -2.03 13.37 -1.97
C ALA A 287 -2.70 12.39 -1.00
N TYR A 288 -3.88 11.87 -1.37
CA TYR A 288 -4.64 10.90 -0.58
C TYR A 288 -4.00 9.51 -0.57
N LEU A 289 -3.38 9.10 -1.69
CA LEU A 289 -2.85 7.75 -1.88
C LEU A 289 -1.35 7.63 -1.57
N ASN A 290 -0.56 8.66 -1.79
CA ASN A 290 0.90 8.59 -1.65
C ASN A 290 1.38 8.07 -0.30
N PRO A 291 0.84 8.50 0.87
CA PRO A 291 1.26 7.96 2.15
C PRO A 291 1.03 6.45 2.28
N VAL A 292 -0.11 5.96 1.76
CA VAL A 292 -0.46 4.53 1.77
C VAL A 292 0.49 3.72 0.89
N LEU A 293 0.76 4.22 -0.32
CA LEU A 293 1.64 3.54 -1.26
C LEU A 293 3.10 3.59 -0.81
N ARG A 294 3.55 4.70 -0.27
CA ARG A 294 4.93 4.84 0.25
C ARG A 294 5.20 3.89 1.41
N THR A 295 4.28 3.80 2.38
CA THR A 295 4.39 2.85 3.50
C THR A 295 4.44 1.40 3.01
N TYR A 296 3.74 1.08 1.93
CA TYR A 296 3.75 -0.26 1.35
C TYR A 296 5.05 -0.58 0.59
N LEU A 297 5.71 0.42 -0.01
CA LEU A 297 6.92 0.22 -0.81
C LEU A 297 8.21 0.34 0.00
N ALA A 298 8.17 0.85 1.24
CA ALA A 298 9.31 1.00 2.14
C ALA A 298 9.68 -0.32 2.82
#